data_e0eb63e7c650b15fe2154c129ad5082e
#
_entry.id   e0eb63e7c650b15fe2154c129ad5082e
#
_cell.length_a   1.000
_cell.length_b   1.000
_cell.length_c   1.000
_cell.angle_alpha   90.00
_cell.angle_beta   90.00
_cell.angle_gamma   90.00
#
_symmetry.space_group_name_H-M   'P 1'
#
loop_
_entity.id
_entity.type
_entity.pdbx_description
1 polymer ?
#
loop_
_entity_poly.entity_id
_entity_poly.type
_entity_poly.pdbx_seq_one_letter_code
_entity_poly.pdbx_strand_id
1 'polypeptide(L)'
;MRGVVKTFPGVKALDHAQLQLRPGTVHALMGENGAGKSTLMKCMFGIYHMDEGEVIYEGEKVEIKGPLDALNRGIAMVHQELQPIPERSIGENIYVGRYPTKQFGPVTVIDHEKMYADAAKVLKEVHLNFDPKAKLGSLSVSQMQLVEIAKAVSADCKVLILDEPTSSLTAAEVEALFTIVDELRAKGVSIVYISHKMDEILRISDEVTIMRDGQYIGTWQSKGLTTDFIITKMVGRELSNLYPPRENVPGEVVFEVKDFTSINPKSFRNASFNVRKGEILGVAGLVGAQRTELMEGLFGLRAHTKGTITYKGQELKIDQPRDAIKSGIAMLTEDRRDTGILGVLSIADNVSIASLDQYLIGGIMLDDGKIEKLVQDNVAKLSIKTPSSKTQIQTLSGGNQQKVLISRWLANDPDVFILDEPTRGIDVGAKYEIYCIIAELAKQGKSIIMISSEMSELIGMSDRIMVMCDGRVTGFIDGDKANQENIMALATQFE
;
A
#
# COMPACT_ATOMS: atom_id res chain seq x y z
N MET A 1 22.08 -16.32 -5.72
CA MET A 1 22.75 -15.00 -5.82
C MET A 1 23.60 -14.79 -4.58
N ARG A 2 24.82 -14.32 -4.75
CA ARG A 2 25.77 -14.12 -3.61
C ARG A 2 26.47 -12.79 -3.74
N GLY A 3 26.54 -12.03 -2.64
CA GLY A 3 27.29 -10.79 -2.50
C GLY A 3 26.88 -9.68 -3.49
N VAL A 4 25.57 -9.61 -3.82
CA VAL A 4 25.07 -8.71 -4.85
C VAL A 4 25.11 -7.27 -4.37
N VAL A 5 25.80 -6.40 -5.12
CA VAL A 5 25.83 -4.96 -4.92
C VAL A 5 25.18 -4.27 -6.10
N LYS A 6 24.32 -3.27 -5.82
CA LYS A 6 23.74 -2.39 -6.81
C LYS A 6 23.60 -0.98 -6.29
N THR A 7 24.19 -0.03 -7.00
CA THR A 7 24.17 1.39 -6.67
C THR A 7 23.43 2.16 -7.76
N PHE A 8 22.61 3.11 -7.34
CA PHE A 8 22.00 4.13 -8.19
C PHE A 8 22.50 5.52 -7.74
N PRO A 9 22.34 6.58 -8.56
CA PRO A 9 22.73 7.92 -8.15
C PRO A 9 22.17 8.30 -6.78
N GLY A 10 23.04 8.48 -5.80
CA GLY A 10 22.67 8.89 -4.44
C GLY A 10 22.21 7.77 -3.49
N VAL A 11 22.10 6.49 -3.95
CA VAL A 11 21.66 5.40 -3.06
C VAL A 11 22.31 4.06 -3.42
N LYS A 12 22.79 3.33 -2.41
CA LYS A 12 23.23 1.93 -2.52
C LYS A 12 22.02 1.04 -2.22
N ALA A 13 21.35 0.57 -3.29
CA ALA A 13 20.10 -0.17 -3.17
C ALA A 13 20.30 -1.63 -2.74
N LEU A 14 21.46 -2.23 -3.05
CA LEU A 14 21.86 -3.56 -2.57
C LEU A 14 23.29 -3.48 -2.06
N ASP A 15 23.50 -4.03 -0.88
CA ASP A 15 24.77 -4.08 -0.21
C ASP A 15 25.08 -5.52 0.24
N HIS A 16 25.79 -6.27 -0.59
CA HIS A 16 26.14 -7.68 -0.41
C HIS A 16 24.91 -8.59 -0.17
N ALA A 17 23.79 -8.27 -0.84
CA ALA A 17 22.56 -9.06 -0.77
C ALA A 17 22.80 -10.48 -1.30
N GLN A 18 22.04 -11.45 -0.74
CA GLN A 18 22.09 -12.82 -1.18
C GLN A 18 20.72 -13.48 -1.12
N LEU A 19 20.51 -14.47 -2.00
CA LEU A 19 19.30 -15.30 -2.04
C LEU A 19 19.66 -16.68 -2.58
N GLN A 20 19.19 -17.74 -1.91
CA GLN A 20 19.34 -19.11 -2.36
C GLN A 20 17.95 -19.73 -2.53
N LEU A 21 17.70 -20.32 -3.68
CA LEU A 21 16.43 -21.00 -4.01
C LEU A 21 16.66 -22.49 -4.13
N ARG A 22 15.67 -23.28 -3.75
CA ARG A 22 15.65 -24.76 -3.90
C ARG A 22 14.55 -25.16 -4.86
N PRO A 23 14.78 -26.16 -5.74
CA PRO A 23 13.75 -26.68 -6.63
C PRO A 23 12.51 -27.16 -5.86
N GLY A 24 11.32 -26.83 -6.36
CA GLY A 24 10.06 -27.28 -5.77
C GLY A 24 9.75 -26.67 -4.41
N THR A 25 10.23 -25.45 -4.13
CA THR A 25 9.93 -24.72 -2.90
C THR A 25 9.42 -23.33 -3.17
N VAL A 26 8.61 -22.82 -2.26
CA VAL A 26 8.20 -21.41 -2.20
C VAL A 26 9.11 -20.67 -1.22
N HIS A 27 9.88 -19.75 -1.73
CA HIS A 27 10.81 -18.94 -0.96
C HIS A 27 10.26 -17.52 -0.82
N ALA A 28 9.85 -17.13 0.37
CA ALA A 28 9.41 -15.75 0.63
C ALA A 28 10.60 -14.81 0.75
N LEU A 29 10.51 -13.65 0.08
CA LEU A 29 11.47 -12.57 0.22
C LEU A 29 10.80 -11.38 0.88
N MET A 30 11.16 -11.12 2.13
CA MET A 30 10.56 -10.13 3.02
C MET A 30 11.49 -8.96 3.28
N GLY A 31 10.91 -7.83 3.68
CA GLY A 31 11.63 -6.60 4.03
C GLY A 31 10.74 -5.38 3.83
N GLU A 32 11.10 -4.26 4.42
CA GLU A 32 10.38 -2.99 4.25
C GLU A 32 10.43 -2.47 2.81
N ASN A 33 9.59 -1.48 2.49
CA ASN A 33 9.70 -0.78 1.21
C ASN A 33 11.06 -0.06 1.14
N GLY A 34 11.77 -0.25 0.02
CA GLY A 34 13.14 0.23 -0.10
C GLY A 34 14.22 -0.72 0.42
N ALA A 35 13.87 -1.88 1.02
CA ALA A 35 14.84 -2.88 1.49
C ALA A 35 15.63 -3.57 0.36
N GLY A 36 15.36 -3.25 -0.91
CA GLY A 36 16.07 -3.79 -2.05
C GLY A 36 15.48 -5.04 -2.70
N LYS A 37 14.33 -5.55 -2.22
CA LYS A 37 13.70 -6.79 -2.73
C LYS A 37 13.51 -6.80 -4.24
N SER A 38 12.73 -5.84 -4.75
CA SER A 38 12.44 -5.73 -6.19
C SER A 38 13.71 -5.41 -7.00
N THR A 39 14.69 -4.70 -6.41
CA THR A 39 15.99 -4.48 -7.05
C THR A 39 16.78 -5.77 -7.21
N LEU A 40 16.79 -6.62 -6.17
CA LEU A 40 17.45 -7.94 -6.23
C LEU A 40 16.80 -8.84 -7.29
N MET A 41 15.45 -8.83 -7.37
CA MET A 41 14.72 -9.60 -8.40
C MET A 41 14.95 -9.05 -9.80
N LYS A 42 15.00 -7.73 -9.97
CA LYS A 42 15.33 -7.11 -11.25
C LYS A 42 16.77 -7.40 -11.70
N CYS A 43 17.70 -7.57 -10.74
CA CYS A 43 19.05 -8.07 -11.05
C CYS A 43 19.01 -9.56 -11.47
N MET A 44 18.21 -10.41 -10.79
CA MET A 44 18.04 -11.81 -11.15
C MET A 44 17.41 -11.97 -12.54
N PHE A 45 16.47 -11.10 -12.90
CA PHE A 45 15.77 -11.12 -14.18
C PHE A 45 16.54 -10.38 -15.30
N GLY A 46 17.69 -9.75 -14.99
CA GLY A 46 18.55 -9.07 -15.97
C GLY A 46 18.06 -7.68 -16.39
N ILE A 47 17.08 -7.07 -15.67
CA ILE A 47 16.66 -5.68 -15.91
C ILE A 47 17.75 -4.72 -15.44
N TYR A 48 18.38 -5.04 -14.31
CA TYR A 48 19.52 -4.30 -13.78
C TYR A 48 20.78 -5.17 -13.79
N HIS A 49 21.89 -4.61 -14.23
CA HIS A 49 23.20 -5.24 -14.08
C HIS A 49 23.69 -5.01 -12.64
N MET A 50 24.21 -6.06 -12.03
CA MET A 50 24.87 -5.98 -10.73
C MET A 50 26.17 -5.24 -10.86
N ASP A 51 26.56 -4.45 -9.85
CA ASP A 51 27.88 -3.79 -9.81
C ASP A 51 28.92 -4.78 -9.27
N GLU A 52 28.53 -5.64 -8.29
CA GLU A 52 29.34 -6.73 -7.76
C GLU A 52 28.45 -7.93 -7.43
N GLY A 53 29.09 -9.09 -7.21
CA GLY A 53 28.43 -10.34 -6.85
C GLY A 53 28.36 -11.33 -8.00
N GLU A 54 27.62 -12.42 -7.78
CA GLU A 54 27.47 -13.49 -8.75
C GLU A 54 26.10 -14.17 -8.70
N VAL A 55 25.66 -14.65 -9.86
CA VAL A 55 24.51 -15.56 -10.00
C VAL A 55 25.04 -16.96 -10.27
N ILE A 56 24.66 -17.91 -9.43
CA ILE A 56 24.91 -19.34 -9.62
C ILE A 56 23.57 -19.98 -9.99
N TYR A 57 23.47 -20.56 -11.16
CA TYR A 57 22.26 -21.19 -11.69
C TYR A 57 22.56 -22.65 -12.06
N GLU A 58 21.83 -23.59 -11.47
CA GLU A 58 22.07 -25.04 -11.63
C GLU A 58 23.53 -25.48 -11.36
N GLY A 59 24.18 -24.80 -10.40
CA GLY A 59 25.56 -25.08 -10.02
C GLY A 59 26.63 -24.34 -10.79
N GLU A 60 26.29 -23.66 -11.87
CA GLU A 60 27.20 -22.90 -12.72
C GLU A 60 27.08 -21.40 -12.51
N LYS A 61 28.22 -20.70 -12.54
CA LYS A 61 28.24 -19.23 -12.54
C LYS A 61 27.75 -18.72 -13.91
N VAL A 62 26.70 -17.93 -13.89
CA VAL A 62 26.09 -17.37 -15.10
C VAL A 62 26.03 -15.85 -15.06
N GLU A 63 26.12 -15.23 -16.24
CA GLU A 63 25.82 -13.84 -16.45
C GLU A 63 24.48 -13.73 -17.18
N ILE A 64 23.52 -13.03 -16.57
CA ILE A 64 22.21 -12.79 -17.18
C ILE A 64 22.25 -11.44 -17.89
N LYS A 65 22.25 -11.50 -19.22
CA LYS A 65 22.46 -10.32 -20.09
C LYS A 65 21.21 -9.46 -20.27
N GLY A 66 20.04 -9.98 -19.91
CA GLY A 66 18.78 -9.26 -20.03
C GLY A 66 17.57 -10.16 -19.79
N PRO A 67 16.34 -9.59 -19.82
CA PRO A 67 15.12 -10.33 -19.56
C PRO A 67 14.87 -11.52 -20.49
N LEU A 68 15.24 -11.40 -21.77
CA LEU A 68 15.09 -12.50 -22.74
C LEU A 68 16.05 -13.67 -22.43
N ASP A 69 17.27 -13.37 -21.99
CA ASP A 69 18.24 -14.39 -21.57
C ASP A 69 17.74 -15.09 -20.28
N ALA A 70 17.18 -14.34 -19.31
CA ALA A 70 16.55 -14.90 -18.14
C ALA A 70 15.39 -15.86 -18.49
N LEU A 71 14.48 -15.42 -19.37
CA LEU A 71 13.36 -16.25 -19.85
C LEU A 71 13.85 -17.52 -20.55
N ASN A 72 14.88 -17.43 -21.41
CA ASN A 72 15.44 -18.57 -22.10
C ASN A 72 16.12 -19.59 -21.14
N ARG A 73 16.54 -19.14 -19.97
CA ARG A 73 17.06 -19.99 -18.88
C ARG A 73 15.95 -20.57 -17.99
N GLY A 74 14.68 -20.19 -18.23
CA GLY A 74 13.55 -20.62 -17.42
C GLY A 74 13.35 -19.76 -16.15
N ILE A 75 13.81 -18.52 -16.13
CA ILE A 75 13.50 -17.57 -15.07
C ILE A 75 12.40 -16.62 -15.56
N ALA A 76 11.23 -16.65 -14.94
CA ALA A 76 10.09 -15.80 -15.28
C ALA A 76 9.76 -14.86 -14.10
N MET A 77 9.18 -13.70 -14.42
CA MET A 77 8.81 -12.70 -13.39
C MET A 77 7.45 -12.09 -13.70
N VAL A 78 6.60 -12.06 -12.67
CA VAL A 78 5.36 -11.27 -12.63
C VAL A 78 5.66 -10.02 -11.81
N HIS A 79 5.53 -8.85 -12.43
CA HIS A 79 5.84 -7.56 -11.82
C HIS A 79 4.68 -7.05 -10.96
N GLN A 80 5.00 -6.24 -9.95
CA GLN A 80 4.03 -5.56 -9.09
C GLN A 80 3.09 -4.64 -9.90
N GLU A 81 3.63 -3.88 -10.84
CA GLU A 81 2.84 -3.06 -11.75
C GLU A 81 2.63 -3.82 -13.07
N LEU A 82 1.37 -4.09 -13.39
CA LEU A 82 1.01 -4.74 -14.64
C LEU A 82 1.34 -3.84 -15.82
N GLN A 83 1.88 -4.43 -16.86
CA GLN A 83 2.13 -3.74 -18.13
C GLN A 83 1.39 -4.44 -19.28
N PRO A 84 0.05 -4.53 -19.20
CA PRO A 84 -0.76 -5.17 -20.22
C PRO A 84 -0.78 -4.34 -21.50
N ILE A 85 -1.04 -4.99 -22.63
CA ILE A 85 -1.39 -4.33 -23.89
C ILE A 85 -2.91 -4.52 -24.09
N PRO A 86 -3.77 -3.59 -23.59
CA PRO A 86 -5.22 -3.79 -23.50
C PRO A 86 -5.89 -4.01 -24.85
N GLU A 87 -5.35 -3.39 -25.91
CA GLU A 87 -5.86 -3.48 -27.29
C GLU A 87 -5.54 -4.81 -27.99
N ARG A 88 -4.64 -5.60 -27.43
CA ARG A 88 -4.28 -6.93 -27.93
C ARG A 88 -5.08 -8.02 -27.26
N SER A 89 -5.15 -9.17 -27.95
CA SER A 89 -5.81 -10.35 -27.39
C SER A 89 -5.06 -10.92 -26.18
N ILE A 90 -5.73 -11.72 -25.37
CA ILE A 90 -5.15 -12.46 -24.25
C ILE A 90 -3.99 -13.34 -24.75
N GLY A 91 -4.19 -14.08 -25.85
CA GLY A 91 -3.15 -14.92 -26.44
C GLY A 91 -1.92 -14.12 -26.91
N GLU A 92 -2.13 -12.94 -27.53
CA GLU A 92 -1.02 -12.07 -27.91
C GLU A 92 -0.25 -11.54 -26.70
N ASN A 93 -0.92 -11.19 -25.61
CA ASN A 93 -0.27 -10.76 -24.35
C ASN A 93 0.53 -11.90 -23.71
N ILE A 94 0.02 -13.13 -23.70
CA ILE A 94 0.74 -14.31 -23.17
C ILE A 94 2.04 -14.55 -23.92
N TYR A 95 2.04 -14.40 -25.26
CA TYR A 95 3.18 -14.68 -26.11
C TYR A 95 3.96 -13.45 -26.58
N VAL A 96 3.71 -12.27 -26.01
CA VAL A 96 4.47 -11.07 -26.39
C VAL A 96 5.99 -11.30 -26.24
N GLY A 97 6.73 -10.97 -27.32
CA GLY A 97 8.17 -11.22 -27.42
C GLY A 97 8.59 -12.67 -27.75
N ARG A 98 7.61 -13.63 -27.79
CA ARG A 98 7.86 -15.06 -28.03
C ARG A 98 6.81 -15.67 -28.97
N TYR A 99 6.29 -14.90 -29.93
CA TYR A 99 5.24 -15.36 -30.84
C TYR A 99 5.68 -16.64 -31.61
N PRO A 100 4.85 -17.71 -31.61
CA PRO A 100 5.08 -18.83 -32.51
C PRO A 100 5.11 -18.36 -33.95
N THR A 101 6.06 -18.86 -34.70
CA THR A 101 6.23 -18.47 -36.11
C THR A 101 6.17 -19.68 -37.04
N LYS A 102 5.75 -19.46 -38.29
CA LYS A 102 5.79 -20.44 -39.37
C LYS A 102 6.40 -19.82 -40.62
N GLN A 103 7.00 -20.67 -41.45
CA GLN A 103 7.54 -20.24 -42.73
C GLN A 103 6.43 -20.13 -43.77
N PHE A 104 6.39 -19.00 -44.47
CA PHE A 104 5.50 -18.79 -45.60
C PHE A 104 6.39 -18.39 -46.81
N GLY A 105 6.85 -19.37 -47.57
CA GLY A 105 7.88 -19.18 -48.58
C GLY A 105 9.19 -18.69 -47.93
N PRO A 106 9.78 -17.60 -48.43
CA PRO A 106 11.02 -17.05 -47.86
C PRO A 106 10.80 -16.17 -46.62
N VAL A 107 9.53 -15.95 -46.20
CA VAL A 107 9.16 -15.04 -45.11
C VAL A 107 8.73 -15.80 -43.91
N THR A 108 9.20 -15.39 -42.71
CA THR A 108 8.72 -15.90 -41.43
C THR A 108 7.56 -15.04 -40.97
N VAL A 109 6.41 -15.67 -40.68
CA VAL A 109 5.19 -15.00 -40.20
C VAL A 109 4.74 -15.58 -38.87
N ILE A 110 3.97 -14.80 -38.09
CA ILE A 110 3.39 -15.28 -36.84
C ILE A 110 2.35 -16.38 -37.14
N ASP A 111 2.42 -17.48 -36.41
CA ASP A 111 1.43 -18.54 -36.45
C ASP A 111 0.33 -18.28 -35.41
N HIS A 112 -0.69 -17.50 -35.79
CA HIS A 112 -1.80 -17.15 -34.92
C HIS A 112 -2.62 -18.36 -34.44
N GLU A 113 -2.79 -19.39 -35.29
CA GLU A 113 -3.54 -20.59 -34.92
C GLU A 113 -2.84 -21.34 -33.80
N LYS A 114 -1.52 -21.58 -33.95
CA LYS A 114 -0.72 -22.21 -32.94
C LYS A 114 -0.69 -21.36 -31.66
N MET A 115 -0.51 -20.05 -31.76
CA MET A 115 -0.48 -19.13 -30.63
C MET A 115 -1.76 -19.21 -29.79
N TYR A 116 -2.95 -19.14 -30.42
CA TYR A 116 -4.23 -19.22 -29.71
C TYR A 116 -4.49 -20.63 -29.13
N ALA A 117 -4.09 -21.67 -29.85
CA ALA A 117 -4.23 -23.05 -29.36
C ALA A 117 -3.32 -23.30 -28.12
N ASP A 118 -2.11 -22.78 -28.14
CA ASP A 118 -1.18 -22.92 -27.04
C ASP A 118 -1.59 -22.02 -25.86
N ALA A 119 -2.08 -20.81 -26.12
CA ALA A 119 -2.65 -19.92 -25.09
C ALA A 119 -3.86 -20.58 -24.37
N ALA A 120 -4.74 -21.25 -25.12
CA ALA A 120 -5.87 -21.97 -24.52
C ALA A 120 -5.43 -23.10 -23.60
N LYS A 121 -4.34 -23.81 -23.92
CA LYS A 121 -3.78 -24.86 -23.04
C LYS A 121 -3.24 -24.26 -21.75
N VAL A 122 -2.45 -23.18 -21.85
CA VAL A 122 -1.88 -22.50 -20.68
C VAL A 122 -2.96 -21.93 -19.78
N LEU A 123 -3.99 -21.26 -20.34
CA LEU A 123 -5.12 -20.76 -19.57
C LEU A 123 -5.83 -21.87 -18.81
N LYS A 124 -6.04 -23.02 -19.46
CA LYS A 124 -6.65 -24.19 -18.83
C LYS A 124 -5.75 -24.78 -17.71
N GLU A 125 -4.43 -24.80 -17.92
CA GLU A 125 -3.45 -25.26 -16.92
C GLU A 125 -3.47 -24.42 -15.63
N VAL A 126 -3.73 -23.12 -15.75
CA VAL A 126 -3.88 -22.20 -14.60
C VAL A 126 -5.36 -21.96 -14.21
N HIS A 127 -6.25 -22.88 -14.58
CA HIS A 127 -7.69 -22.87 -14.24
C HIS A 127 -8.45 -21.59 -14.68
N LEU A 128 -7.98 -20.90 -15.72
CA LEU A 128 -8.62 -19.72 -16.26
C LEU A 128 -9.49 -20.08 -17.47
N ASN A 129 -10.75 -19.69 -17.42
CA ASN A 129 -11.69 -19.92 -18.51
C ASN A 129 -11.94 -18.64 -19.32
N PHE A 130 -10.89 -18.16 -20.01
CA PHE A 130 -10.96 -17.01 -20.91
C PHE A 130 -10.81 -17.44 -22.36
N ASP A 131 -11.48 -16.72 -23.28
CA ASP A 131 -11.23 -16.86 -24.70
C ASP A 131 -9.88 -16.21 -25.04
N PRO A 132 -8.87 -16.98 -25.54
CA PRO A 132 -7.57 -16.43 -25.91
C PRO A 132 -7.64 -15.31 -26.96
N LYS A 133 -8.73 -15.23 -27.72
CA LYS A 133 -8.94 -14.21 -28.76
C LYS A 133 -9.59 -12.94 -28.22
N ALA A 134 -10.17 -12.97 -27.02
CA ALA A 134 -10.75 -11.79 -26.41
C ALA A 134 -9.67 -10.72 -26.13
N LYS A 135 -10.05 -9.44 -26.23
CA LYS A 135 -9.15 -8.34 -25.87
C LYS A 135 -8.84 -8.35 -24.39
N LEU A 136 -7.58 -8.16 -24.02
CA LEU A 136 -7.18 -8.13 -22.61
C LEU A 136 -7.86 -6.99 -21.83
N GLY A 137 -8.06 -5.83 -22.46
CA GLY A 137 -8.75 -4.69 -21.86
C GLY A 137 -10.22 -4.90 -21.49
N SER A 138 -10.83 -6.04 -21.87
CA SER A 138 -12.17 -6.40 -21.42
C SER A 138 -12.21 -7.08 -20.05
N LEU A 139 -11.05 -7.42 -19.50
CA LEU A 139 -10.91 -8.08 -18.21
C LEU A 139 -10.80 -7.05 -17.07
N SER A 140 -11.16 -7.46 -15.86
CA SER A 140 -10.84 -6.70 -14.63
C SER A 140 -9.33 -6.70 -14.36
N VAL A 141 -8.86 -5.78 -13.52
CA VAL A 141 -7.44 -5.71 -13.12
C VAL A 141 -6.98 -7.03 -12.50
N SER A 142 -7.80 -7.63 -11.63
CA SER A 142 -7.50 -8.93 -11.02
C SER A 142 -7.39 -10.06 -12.06
N GLN A 143 -8.28 -10.08 -13.05
CA GLN A 143 -8.22 -11.05 -14.15
C GLN A 143 -6.99 -10.85 -15.04
N MET A 144 -6.58 -9.60 -15.31
CA MET A 144 -5.34 -9.29 -16.02
C MET A 144 -4.12 -9.80 -15.24
N GLN A 145 -4.12 -9.68 -13.90
CA GLN A 145 -3.08 -10.24 -13.04
C GLN A 145 -2.93 -11.76 -13.23
N LEU A 146 -4.03 -12.48 -13.27
CA LEU A 146 -4.02 -13.93 -13.52
C LEU A 146 -3.51 -14.27 -14.92
N VAL A 147 -3.78 -13.45 -15.92
CA VAL A 147 -3.22 -13.62 -17.29
C VAL A 147 -1.71 -13.40 -17.30
N GLU A 148 -1.16 -12.45 -16.51
CA GLU A 148 0.29 -12.28 -16.38
C GLU A 148 0.96 -13.50 -15.73
N ILE A 149 0.27 -14.17 -14.78
CA ILE A 149 0.75 -15.44 -14.23
C ILE A 149 0.72 -16.54 -15.31
N ALA A 150 -0.36 -16.64 -16.10
CA ALA A 150 -0.42 -17.56 -17.23
C ALA A 150 0.71 -17.32 -18.24
N LYS A 151 1.05 -16.06 -18.53
CA LYS A 151 2.19 -15.67 -19.37
C LYS A 151 3.51 -16.19 -18.80
N ALA A 152 3.75 -16.05 -17.50
CA ALA A 152 4.95 -16.56 -16.86
C ALA A 152 5.02 -18.12 -16.92
N VAL A 153 3.91 -18.81 -16.64
CA VAL A 153 3.81 -20.26 -16.75
C VAL A 153 4.04 -20.75 -18.16
N SER A 154 3.57 -20.03 -19.20
CA SER A 154 3.77 -20.38 -20.61
C SER A 154 5.24 -20.39 -21.06
N ALA A 155 6.16 -19.91 -20.22
CA ALA A 155 7.59 -19.91 -20.49
C ALA A 155 8.33 -21.18 -20.06
N ASP A 156 7.60 -22.21 -19.55
CA ASP A 156 8.19 -23.44 -18.98
C ASP A 156 9.27 -23.11 -17.94
N CYS A 157 8.91 -22.25 -16.97
CA CYS A 157 9.85 -21.70 -16.02
C CYS A 157 10.30 -22.70 -14.97
N LYS A 158 11.59 -22.65 -14.63
CA LYS A 158 12.19 -23.36 -13.48
C LYS A 158 12.21 -22.46 -12.22
N VAL A 159 12.22 -21.14 -12.42
CA VAL A 159 12.15 -20.13 -11.37
C VAL A 159 11.05 -19.14 -11.72
N LEU A 160 10.07 -18.97 -10.84
CA LEU A 160 8.99 -18.01 -10.98
C LEU A 160 9.08 -16.95 -9.87
N ILE A 161 9.22 -15.69 -10.25
CA ILE A 161 9.22 -14.56 -9.32
C ILE A 161 7.83 -13.93 -9.35
N LEU A 162 7.19 -13.85 -8.18
CA LEU A 162 5.89 -13.21 -7.96
C LEU A 162 6.09 -12.00 -7.04
N ASP A 163 6.04 -10.79 -7.59
CA ASP A 163 6.23 -9.54 -6.85
C ASP A 163 4.85 -8.92 -6.52
N GLU A 164 4.41 -9.06 -5.27
CA GLU A 164 3.10 -8.64 -4.73
C GLU A 164 1.89 -9.12 -5.56
N PRO A 165 1.77 -10.42 -5.86
CA PRO A 165 0.80 -10.92 -6.82
C PRO A 165 -0.66 -10.82 -6.36
N THR A 166 -0.92 -10.53 -5.09
CA THR A 166 -2.27 -10.48 -4.49
C THR A 166 -2.77 -9.07 -4.21
N SER A 167 -2.05 -8.03 -4.64
CA SER A 167 -2.38 -6.62 -4.34
C SER A 167 -3.74 -6.18 -4.90
N SER A 168 -4.20 -6.79 -6.00
CA SER A 168 -5.47 -6.47 -6.68
C SER A 168 -6.48 -7.63 -6.69
N LEU A 169 -6.19 -8.75 -5.99
CA LEU A 169 -7.01 -9.95 -6.00
C LEU A 169 -8.02 -9.97 -4.84
N THR A 170 -9.21 -10.51 -5.12
CA THR A 170 -10.19 -10.89 -4.10
C THR A 170 -9.72 -12.12 -3.33
N ALA A 171 -10.32 -12.40 -2.16
CA ALA A 171 -9.98 -13.58 -1.36
C ALA A 171 -10.12 -14.89 -2.15
N ALA A 172 -11.17 -15.03 -2.98
CA ALA A 172 -11.37 -16.22 -3.81
C ALA A 172 -10.28 -16.36 -4.90
N GLU A 173 -9.84 -15.24 -5.50
CA GLU A 173 -8.76 -15.24 -6.49
C GLU A 173 -7.39 -15.51 -5.86
N VAL A 174 -7.17 -15.11 -4.60
CA VAL A 174 -5.97 -15.46 -3.83
C VAL A 174 -5.89 -16.98 -3.60
N GLU A 175 -7.00 -17.64 -3.24
CA GLU A 175 -7.06 -19.10 -3.11
C GLU A 175 -6.75 -19.81 -4.44
N ALA A 176 -7.28 -19.31 -5.54
CA ALA A 176 -6.97 -19.84 -6.87
C ALA A 176 -5.47 -19.68 -7.21
N LEU A 177 -4.88 -18.53 -6.91
CA LEU A 177 -3.45 -18.29 -7.07
C LEU A 177 -2.62 -19.29 -6.25
N PHE A 178 -2.98 -19.53 -4.99
CA PHE A 178 -2.26 -20.46 -4.13
C PHE A 178 -2.33 -21.91 -4.67
N THR A 179 -3.47 -22.30 -5.24
CA THR A 179 -3.60 -23.59 -5.93
C THR A 179 -2.61 -23.68 -7.11
N ILE A 180 -2.51 -22.65 -7.94
CA ILE A 180 -1.56 -22.59 -9.06
C ILE A 180 -0.11 -22.69 -8.54
N VAL A 181 0.23 -21.97 -7.47
CA VAL A 181 1.56 -22.00 -6.85
C VAL A 181 1.91 -23.39 -6.35
N ASP A 182 0.98 -24.09 -5.67
CA ASP A 182 1.19 -25.46 -5.17
C ASP A 182 1.38 -26.47 -6.32
N GLU A 183 0.63 -26.32 -7.42
CA GLU A 183 0.80 -27.16 -8.62
C GLU A 183 2.16 -26.95 -9.29
N LEU A 184 2.62 -25.70 -9.42
CA LEU A 184 3.93 -25.38 -9.96
C LEU A 184 5.07 -25.89 -9.07
N ARG A 185 4.91 -25.72 -7.75
CA ARG A 185 5.82 -26.29 -6.74
C ARG A 185 5.93 -27.82 -6.89
N ALA A 186 4.81 -28.51 -7.04
CA ALA A 186 4.78 -29.97 -7.23
C ALA A 186 5.47 -30.40 -8.55
N LYS A 187 5.50 -29.55 -9.57
CA LYS A 187 6.24 -29.74 -10.81
C LYS A 187 7.74 -29.45 -10.69
N GLY A 188 8.23 -29.01 -9.50
CA GLY A 188 9.62 -28.71 -9.24
C GLY A 188 10.03 -27.25 -9.52
N VAL A 189 9.09 -26.36 -9.80
CA VAL A 189 9.38 -24.93 -9.99
C VAL A 189 9.78 -24.30 -8.66
N SER A 190 10.86 -23.53 -8.65
CA SER A 190 11.27 -22.71 -7.52
C SER A 190 10.51 -21.37 -7.58
N ILE A 191 9.79 -21.01 -6.53
CA ILE A 191 8.96 -19.81 -6.52
C ILE A 191 9.54 -18.81 -5.53
N VAL A 192 9.82 -17.57 -5.99
CA VAL A 192 10.10 -16.44 -5.12
C VAL A 192 8.80 -15.66 -4.93
N TYR A 193 8.32 -15.58 -3.70
CA TYR A 193 7.07 -14.91 -3.35
C TYR A 193 7.36 -13.66 -2.51
N ILE A 194 7.05 -12.50 -3.06
CA ILE A 194 7.21 -11.22 -2.37
C ILE A 194 5.82 -10.73 -1.98
N SER A 195 5.58 -10.52 -0.71
CA SER A 195 4.34 -9.94 -0.17
C SER A 195 4.64 -9.22 1.14
N HIS A 196 3.82 -8.26 1.49
CA HIS A 196 3.80 -7.64 2.81
C HIS A 196 2.73 -8.23 3.74
N LYS A 197 1.90 -9.15 3.23
CA LYS A 197 0.85 -9.83 3.99
C LYS A 197 1.42 -11.05 4.70
N MET A 198 1.60 -10.95 6.01
CA MET A 198 2.24 -11.99 6.83
C MET A 198 1.51 -13.33 6.78
N ASP A 199 0.17 -13.29 6.77
CA ASP A 199 -0.65 -14.51 6.72
C ASP A 199 -0.41 -15.31 5.44
N GLU A 200 -0.27 -14.62 4.29
CA GLU A 200 0.07 -15.25 3.01
C GLU A 200 1.44 -15.93 3.09
N ILE A 201 2.44 -15.21 3.60
CA ILE A 201 3.82 -15.70 3.73
C ILE A 201 3.90 -16.94 4.62
N LEU A 202 3.31 -16.88 5.82
CA LEU A 202 3.34 -17.99 6.77
C LEU A 202 2.57 -19.22 6.27
N ARG A 203 1.58 -19.00 5.40
CA ARG A 203 0.77 -20.08 4.82
C ARG A 203 1.47 -20.80 3.67
N ILE A 204 2.12 -20.05 2.75
CA ILE A 204 2.53 -20.62 1.45
C ILE A 204 4.03 -20.94 1.39
N SER A 205 4.87 -20.26 2.19
CA SER A 205 6.32 -20.38 2.04
C SER A 205 6.93 -21.56 2.82
N ASP A 206 8.00 -22.11 2.27
CA ASP A 206 8.86 -23.09 2.94
C ASP A 206 10.00 -22.39 3.70
N GLU A 207 10.57 -21.35 3.09
CA GLU A 207 11.66 -20.54 3.64
C GLU A 207 11.37 -19.07 3.49
N VAL A 208 11.86 -18.27 4.43
CA VAL A 208 11.72 -16.82 4.45
C VAL A 208 13.10 -16.18 4.53
N THR A 209 13.48 -15.41 3.52
CA THR A 209 14.65 -14.53 3.55
C THR A 209 14.20 -13.11 3.88
N ILE A 210 14.87 -12.48 4.82
CA ILE A 210 14.61 -11.09 5.23
C ILE A 210 15.75 -10.21 4.76
N MET A 211 15.39 -9.09 4.12
CA MET A 211 16.28 -8.00 3.71
C MET A 211 15.92 -6.72 4.47
N ARG A 212 16.93 -5.93 4.78
CA ARG A 212 16.79 -4.61 5.39
C ARG A 212 17.90 -3.68 4.90
N ASP A 213 17.54 -2.46 4.48
CA ASP A 213 18.47 -1.43 3.99
C ASP A 213 19.46 -1.95 2.92
N GLY A 214 18.96 -2.77 1.98
CA GLY A 214 19.75 -3.38 0.91
C GLY A 214 20.57 -4.59 1.32
N GLN A 215 20.58 -4.97 2.61
CA GLN A 215 21.38 -6.05 3.15
C GLN A 215 20.57 -7.32 3.41
N TYR A 216 21.26 -8.46 3.35
CA TYR A 216 20.73 -9.74 3.77
C TYR A 216 20.81 -9.87 5.30
N ILE A 217 19.67 -10.11 5.95
CA ILE A 217 19.60 -10.28 7.41
C ILE A 217 19.64 -11.75 7.80
N GLY A 218 18.99 -12.62 7.04
CA GLY A 218 19.01 -14.05 7.30
C GLY A 218 17.92 -14.79 6.52
N THR A 219 18.00 -16.12 6.56
CA THR A 219 16.99 -17.04 6.00
C THR A 219 16.57 -18.04 7.06
N TRP A 220 15.28 -18.25 7.19
CA TRP A 220 14.68 -19.18 8.16
C TRP A 220 13.66 -20.10 7.48
N GLN A 221 13.46 -21.29 8.05
CA GLN A 221 12.34 -22.16 7.68
C GLN A 221 11.04 -21.48 8.12
N SER A 222 10.04 -21.43 7.27
CA SER A 222 8.74 -20.78 7.58
C SER A 222 8.01 -21.46 8.74
N LYS A 223 8.16 -22.78 8.84
CA LYS A 223 7.53 -23.56 9.92
C LYS A 223 8.04 -23.14 11.30
N GLY A 224 7.14 -22.59 12.11
CA GLY A 224 7.43 -22.12 13.47
C GLY A 224 7.84 -20.64 13.55
N LEU A 225 7.90 -19.91 12.43
CA LEU A 225 8.03 -18.47 12.45
C LEU A 225 6.74 -17.81 12.94
N THR A 226 6.90 -16.73 13.66
CA THR A 226 5.80 -15.84 14.06
C THR A 226 5.88 -14.53 13.32
N THR A 227 4.75 -13.86 13.18
CA THR A 227 4.66 -12.51 12.61
C THR A 227 5.61 -11.55 13.33
N ASP A 228 5.65 -11.58 14.67
CA ASP A 228 6.51 -10.72 15.48
C ASP A 228 8.00 -10.94 15.21
N PHE A 229 8.41 -12.20 15.02
CA PHE A 229 9.79 -12.51 14.67
C PHE A 229 10.18 -11.90 13.32
N ILE A 230 9.32 -12.08 12.30
CA ILE A 230 9.56 -11.56 10.95
C ILE A 230 9.65 -10.02 11.01
N ILE A 231 8.69 -9.37 11.66
CA ILE A 231 8.66 -7.90 11.81
C ILE A 231 9.92 -7.40 12.54
N THR A 232 10.30 -8.04 13.65
CA THR A 232 11.51 -7.68 14.41
C THR A 232 12.76 -7.72 13.52
N LYS A 233 12.90 -8.75 12.67
CA LYS A 233 14.05 -8.87 11.77
C LYS A 233 13.99 -7.85 10.61
N MET A 234 12.79 -7.53 10.11
CA MET A 234 12.61 -6.53 9.06
C MET A 234 12.94 -5.11 9.55
N VAL A 235 12.41 -4.74 10.73
CA VAL A 235 12.55 -3.39 11.29
C VAL A 235 13.87 -3.22 12.05
N GLY A 236 14.45 -4.29 12.60
CA GLY A 236 15.73 -4.30 13.30
C GLY A 236 15.66 -3.86 14.77
N ARG A 237 14.47 -3.71 15.30
CA ARG A 237 14.20 -3.47 16.74
C ARG A 237 13.03 -4.35 17.16
N GLU A 238 13.04 -4.77 18.42
CA GLU A 238 11.87 -5.43 18.99
C GLU A 238 10.72 -4.42 19.02
N LEU A 239 9.69 -4.67 18.22
CA LEU A 239 8.42 -4.01 18.38
C LEU A 239 7.67 -4.82 19.43
N SER A 240 7.90 -4.50 20.70
CA SER A 240 7.22 -5.14 21.82
C SER A 240 5.69 -4.99 21.78
N ASN A 241 5.21 -4.03 20.97
CA ASN A 241 3.81 -3.84 20.60
C ASN A 241 3.74 -3.29 19.17
N LEU A 242 2.82 -3.83 18.35
CA LEU A 242 2.51 -3.33 16.99
C LEU A 242 1.95 -1.90 17.00
N TYR A 243 1.41 -1.47 18.15
CA TYR A 243 0.82 -0.16 18.37
C TYR A 243 1.48 0.50 19.58
N PRO A 244 1.67 1.83 19.58
CA PRO A 244 2.17 2.55 20.76
C PRO A 244 1.17 2.45 21.93
N PRO A 245 1.65 2.52 23.18
CA PRO A 245 0.75 2.55 24.33
C PRO A 245 -0.16 3.79 24.26
N ARG A 246 -1.42 3.60 24.62
CA ARG A 246 -2.40 4.69 24.72
C ARG A 246 -2.15 5.46 26.04
N GLU A 247 -1.46 6.59 25.93
CA GLU A 247 -1.15 7.46 27.08
C GLU A 247 -2.01 8.73 27.10
N ASN A 248 -2.86 8.92 26.08
CA ASN A 248 -3.83 10.00 26.03
C ASN A 248 -5.00 9.73 26.98
N VAL A 249 -5.60 10.80 27.48
CA VAL A 249 -6.79 10.73 28.36
C VAL A 249 -7.89 11.53 27.68
N PRO A 250 -8.94 10.88 27.13
CA PRO A 250 -10.08 11.58 26.55
C PRO A 250 -10.77 12.50 27.56
N GLY A 251 -10.91 13.78 27.19
CA GLY A 251 -11.49 14.82 28.02
C GLY A 251 -12.97 15.08 27.73
N GLU A 252 -13.38 16.35 27.74
CA GLU A 252 -14.72 16.80 27.39
C GLU A 252 -15.02 16.66 25.90
N VAL A 253 -16.31 16.59 25.53
CA VAL A 253 -16.75 16.61 24.14
C VAL A 253 -16.46 17.97 23.53
N VAL A 254 -15.69 18.01 22.47
CA VAL A 254 -15.31 19.24 21.77
C VAL A 254 -15.86 19.34 20.37
N PHE A 255 -16.14 18.21 19.74
CA PHE A 255 -16.71 18.14 18.38
C PHE A 255 -17.95 17.25 18.38
N GLU A 256 -19.06 17.77 17.87
CA GLU A 256 -20.33 17.03 17.86
C GLU A 256 -21.01 17.19 16.49
N VAL A 257 -21.53 16.10 15.98
CA VAL A 257 -22.28 15.99 14.72
C VAL A 257 -23.66 15.45 15.03
N LYS A 258 -24.72 16.10 14.53
CA LYS A 258 -26.11 15.67 14.74
C LYS A 258 -26.86 15.59 13.41
N ASP A 259 -27.54 14.47 13.18
CA ASP A 259 -28.46 14.19 12.06
C ASP A 259 -27.87 14.53 10.68
N PHE A 260 -26.55 14.41 10.52
CA PHE A 260 -25.85 14.81 9.31
C PHE A 260 -26.19 13.88 8.15
N THR A 261 -26.68 14.45 7.05
CA THR A 261 -27.22 13.70 5.94
C THR A 261 -26.76 14.28 4.60
N SER A 262 -26.23 13.43 3.73
CA SER A 262 -25.77 13.79 2.38
C SER A 262 -26.91 14.27 1.49
N ILE A 263 -26.58 15.09 0.50
CA ILE A 263 -27.49 15.39 -0.62
C ILE A 263 -27.73 14.13 -1.48
N ASN A 264 -26.76 13.22 -1.55
CA ASN A 264 -26.91 11.94 -2.25
C ASN A 264 -27.62 10.92 -1.35
N PRO A 265 -28.86 10.48 -1.68
CA PRO A 265 -29.62 9.56 -0.82
C PRO A 265 -28.99 8.16 -0.67
N LYS A 266 -28.03 7.81 -1.53
CA LYS A 266 -27.27 6.55 -1.44
C LYS A 266 -25.99 6.67 -0.59
N SER A 267 -25.73 7.86 -0.01
CA SER A 267 -24.56 8.09 0.82
C SER A 267 -24.95 8.12 2.30
N PHE A 268 -24.21 8.85 3.14
CA PHE A 268 -24.45 8.91 4.58
C PHE A 268 -25.78 9.60 4.92
N ARG A 269 -26.43 9.13 6.00
CA ARG A 269 -27.74 9.62 6.43
C ARG A 269 -27.92 9.55 7.94
N ASN A 270 -28.46 10.64 8.53
CA ASN A 270 -28.73 10.79 9.96
C ASN A 270 -27.52 10.39 10.86
N ALA A 271 -26.31 10.67 10.39
CA ALA A 271 -25.12 10.37 11.16
C ALA A 271 -25.02 11.31 12.38
N SER A 272 -24.91 10.72 13.58
CA SER A 272 -24.77 11.47 14.84
C SER A 272 -23.68 10.84 15.67
N PHE A 273 -22.68 11.65 16.08
CA PHE A 273 -21.57 11.22 16.92
C PHE A 273 -20.87 12.43 17.55
N ASN A 274 -19.97 12.16 18.46
CA ASN A 274 -19.13 13.17 19.08
C ASN A 274 -17.69 12.70 19.21
N VAL A 275 -16.78 13.65 19.39
CA VAL A 275 -15.36 13.39 19.64
C VAL A 275 -14.91 14.24 20.83
N ARG A 276 -14.14 13.63 21.73
CA ARG A 276 -13.62 14.27 22.93
C ARG A 276 -12.23 14.85 22.67
N LYS A 277 -11.86 15.82 23.47
CA LYS A 277 -10.49 16.37 23.45
C LYS A 277 -9.49 15.26 23.77
N GLY A 278 -8.46 15.10 22.93
CA GLY A 278 -7.43 14.07 23.11
C GLY A 278 -7.91 12.64 22.87
N GLU A 279 -9.08 12.43 22.25
CA GLU A 279 -9.62 11.12 21.89
C GLU A 279 -9.14 10.70 20.50
N ILE A 280 -8.86 9.42 20.34
CA ILE A 280 -8.75 8.76 19.05
C ILE A 280 -10.06 7.98 18.84
N LEU A 281 -10.96 8.53 18.03
CA LEU A 281 -12.19 7.89 17.59
C LEU A 281 -11.92 7.10 16.30
N GLY A 282 -11.92 5.77 16.40
CA GLY A 282 -11.86 4.89 15.24
C GLY A 282 -13.19 4.85 14.49
N VAL A 283 -13.14 4.75 13.16
CA VAL A 283 -14.33 4.61 12.30
C VAL A 283 -14.21 3.32 11.50
N ALA A 284 -15.02 2.33 11.89
CA ALA A 284 -15.09 1.01 11.26
C ALA A 284 -16.29 0.89 10.31
N GLY A 285 -16.25 -0.08 9.42
CA GLY A 285 -17.33 -0.45 8.50
C GLY A 285 -16.80 -1.20 7.28
N LEU A 286 -17.66 -1.91 6.60
CA LEU A 286 -17.30 -2.62 5.37
C LEU A 286 -17.04 -1.66 4.20
N VAL A 287 -16.49 -2.17 3.11
CA VAL A 287 -16.33 -1.41 1.86
C VAL A 287 -17.71 -0.93 1.40
N GLY A 288 -17.84 0.36 1.14
CA GLY A 288 -19.13 0.96 0.77
C GLY A 288 -19.99 1.45 1.96
N ALA A 289 -19.54 1.30 3.20
CA ALA A 289 -20.24 1.80 4.39
C ALA A 289 -20.35 3.34 4.47
N GLN A 290 -19.76 4.08 3.51
CA GLN A 290 -19.81 5.54 3.36
C GLN A 290 -19.03 6.30 4.45
N ARG A 291 -17.95 5.71 4.96
CA ARG A 291 -17.08 6.32 5.98
C ARG A 291 -16.36 7.56 5.46
N THR A 292 -15.64 7.40 4.33
CA THR A 292 -14.94 8.47 3.63
C THR A 292 -15.89 9.59 3.24
N GLU A 293 -17.05 9.24 2.66
CA GLU A 293 -18.05 10.21 2.22
C GLU A 293 -18.60 11.06 3.38
N LEU A 294 -18.80 10.46 4.55
CA LEU A 294 -19.20 11.19 5.76
C LEU A 294 -18.13 12.20 6.18
N MET A 295 -16.87 11.79 6.21
CA MET A 295 -15.77 12.67 6.60
C MET A 295 -15.49 13.77 5.57
N GLU A 296 -15.60 13.46 4.29
CA GLU A 296 -15.56 14.46 3.21
C GLU A 296 -16.69 15.48 3.33
N GLY A 297 -17.90 15.04 3.75
CA GLY A 297 -19.01 15.92 4.05
C GLY A 297 -18.71 16.89 5.21
N LEU A 298 -18.13 16.39 6.30
CA LEU A 298 -17.73 17.18 7.45
C LEU A 298 -16.61 18.19 7.14
N PHE A 299 -15.75 17.85 6.18
CA PHE A 299 -14.68 18.74 5.72
C PHE A 299 -15.13 19.72 4.63
N GLY A 300 -16.39 19.62 4.13
CA GLY A 300 -16.92 20.48 3.09
C GLY A 300 -16.54 20.11 1.66
N LEU A 301 -16.07 18.88 1.43
CA LEU A 301 -15.82 18.33 0.09
C LEU A 301 -17.10 17.79 -0.55
N ARG A 302 -18.09 17.40 0.26
CA ARG A 302 -19.41 16.91 -0.21
C ARG A 302 -20.53 17.73 0.40
N ALA A 303 -21.53 18.03 -0.41
CA ALA A 303 -22.70 18.77 0.05
C ALA A 303 -23.60 17.88 0.94
N HIS A 304 -24.25 18.50 1.92
CA HIS A 304 -25.24 17.89 2.81
C HIS A 304 -26.58 18.61 2.75
N THR A 305 -27.64 17.94 3.17
CA THR A 305 -29.01 18.51 3.14
C THR A 305 -29.46 18.97 4.51
N LYS A 306 -29.02 18.31 5.56
CA LYS A 306 -29.37 18.62 6.96
C LYS A 306 -28.31 18.12 7.93
N GLY A 307 -28.42 18.56 9.16
CA GLY A 307 -27.55 18.23 10.26
C GLY A 307 -26.72 19.43 10.69
N THR A 308 -26.16 19.32 11.87
CA THR A 308 -25.33 20.37 12.47
C THR A 308 -23.98 19.83 12.88
N ILE A 309 -22.97 20.65 12.74
CA ILE A 309 -21.61 20.40 13.24
C ILE A 309 -21.34 21.44 14.30
N THR A 310 -20.99 21.01 15.51
CA THR A 310 -20.69 21.90 16.64
C THR A 310 -19.26 21.68 17.11
N TYR A 311 -18.51 22.75 17.30
CA TYR A 311 -17.16 22.71 17.85
C TYR A 311 -17.06 23.62 19.08
N LYS A 312 -16.64 23.08 20.22
CA LYS A 312 -16.58 23.80 21.52
C LYS A 312 -17.88 24.56 21.85
N GLY A 313 -19.02 23.93 21.55
CA GLY A 313 -20.36 24.50 21.80
C GLY A 313 -20.83 25.53 20.78
N GLN A 314 -20.06 25.83 19.76
CA GLN A 314 -20.43 26.75 18.67
C GLN A 314 -20.75 25.97 17.41
N GLU A 315 -21.88 26.28 16.78
CA GLU A 315 -22.25 25.68 15.50
C GLU A 315 -21.33 26.22 14.40
N LEU A 316 -20.77 25.26 13.62
CA LEU A 316 -19.93 25.56 12.46
C LEU A 316 -20.75 25.53 11.18
N LYS A 317 -20.52 26.49 10.31
CA LYS A 317 -21.00 26.46 8.95
C LYS A 317 -19.85 26.10 8.01
N ILE A 318 -19.87 24.88 7.48
CA ILE A 318 -18.84 24.35 6.58
C ILE A 318 -19.49 24.06 5.23
N ASP A 319 -19.33 24.98 4.29
CA ASP A 319 -19.82 24.87 2.93
C ASP A 319 -18.71 24.43 1.96
N GLN A 320 -17.43 24.60 2.34
CA GLN A 320 -16.25 24.26 1.54
C GLN A 320 -15.05 23.95 2.45
N PRO A 321 -14.01 23.26 1.97
CA PRO A 321 -12.83 22.87 2.76
C PRO A 321 -12.14 24.02 3.49
N ARG A 322 -12.12 25.22 2.89
CA ARG A 322 -11.52 26.40 3.51
C ARG A 322 -12.20 26.81 4.83
N ASP A 323 -13.50 26.54 4.95
CA ASP A 323 -14.26 26.84 6.18
C ASP A 323 -13.86 25.87 7.30
N ALA A 324 -13.68 24.57 6.98
CA ALA A 324 -13.19 23.56 7.90
C ALA A 324 -11.77 23.87 8.39
N ILE A 325 -10.87 24.23 7.48
CA ILE A 325 -9.48 24.60 7.80
C ILE A 325 -9.45 25.80 8.75
N LYS A 326 -10.22 26.85 8.48
CA LYS A 326 -10.33 28.02 9.34
C LYS A 326 -10.92 27.71 10.72
N SER A 327 -11.74 26.66 10.80
CA SER A 327 -12.35 26.19 12.05
C SER A 327 -11.43 25.23 12.83
N GLY A 328 -10.20 25.03 12.39
CA GLY A 328 -9.23 24.16 13.07
C GLY A 328 -9.45 22.67 12.79
N ILE A 329 -10.05 22.32 11.67
CA ILE A 329 -10.23 20.93 11.21
C ILE A 329 -9.26 20.65 10.08
N ALA A 330 -8.54 19.54 10.17
CA ALA A 330 -7.65 19.03 9.12
C ALA A 330 -8.15 17.67 8.61
N MET A 331 -7.92 17.40 7.34
CA MET A 331 -8.28 16.11 6.74
C MET A 331 -7.15 15.55 5.87
N LEU A 332 -6.71 14.34 6.20
CA LEU A 332 -5.87 13.50 5.38
C LEU A 332 -6.80 12.59 4.57
N THR A 333 -6.68 12.62 3.25
CA THR A 333 -7.54 11.85 2.32
C THR A 333 -7.03 10.43 2.10
N GLU A 334 -7.91 9.50 1.74
CA GLU A 334 -7.61 8.09 1.51
C GLU A 334 -6.53 7.88 0.44
N ASP A 335 -6.67 8.55 -0.71
CA ASP A 335 -5.70 8.43 -1.79
C ASP A 335 -4.57 9.45 -1.64
N ARG A 336 -3.42 8.95 -1.14
CA ARG A 336 -2.22 9.76 -0.98
C ARG A 336 -1.70 10.31 -2.30
N ARG A 337 -1.75 9.53 -3.39
CA ARG A 337 -1.12 9.89 -4.67
C ARG A 337 -1.97 10.84 -5.49
N ASP A 338 -3.26 10.57 -5.58
CA ASP A 338 -4.17 11.33 -6.45
C ASP A 338 -4.71 12.60 -5.78
N THR A 339 -5.03 12.53 -4.48
CA THR A 339 -5.65 13.65 -3.76
C THR A 339 -4.79 14.22 -2.64
N GLY A 340 -3.75 13.50 -2.20
CA GLY A 340 -2.91 13.91 -1.08
C GLY A 340 -1.73 14.78 -1.50
N ILE A 341 -0.77 14.23 -2.25
CA ILE A 341 0.48 14.90 -2.60
C ILE A 341 0.39 15.69 -3.90
N LEU A 342 1.15 16.79 -3.96
CA LEU A 342 1.45 17.47 -5.21
C LEU A 342 2.79 16.96 -5.72
N GLY A 343 2.76 15.82 -6.44
CA GLY A 343 3.91 14.94 -6.70
C GLY A 343 5.15 15.63 -7.30
N VAL A 344 4.95 16.54 -8.25
CA VAL A 344 6.04 17.27 -8.93
C VAL A 344 6.58 18.44 -8.13
N LEU A 345 5.87 18.87 -7.07
CA LEU A 345 6.29 19.97 -6.22
C LEU A 345 7.25 19.51 -5.12
N SER A 346 7.97 20.46 -4.56
CA SER A 346 8.90 20.22 -3.45
C SER A 346 8.21 19.83 -2.14
N ILE A 347 8.95 19.32 -1.19
CA ILE A 347 8.47 19.10 0.18
C ILE A 347 8.02 20.41 0.79
N ALA A 348 8.79 21.50 0.60
CA ALA A 348 8.45 22.81 1.11
C ALA A 348 7.10 23.30 0.60
N ASP A 349 6.83 23.18 -0.70
CA ASP A 349 5.54 23.53 -1.29
C ASP A 349 4.40 22.67 -0.70
N ASN A 350 4.63 21.36 -0.59
CA ASN A 350 3.65 20.43 -0.05
C ASN A 350 3.31 20.69 1.43
N VAL A 351 4.28 21.11 2.24
CA VAL A 351 4.06 21.43 3.66
C VAL A 351 3.32 22.76 3.80
N SER A 352 3.71 23.79 3.06
CA SER A 352 3.22 25.15 3.26
C SER A 352 1.87 25.48 2.59
N ILE A 353 1.48 24.73 1.55
CA ILE A 353 0.35 25.10 0.68
C ILE A 353 -0.98 25.33 1.41
N ALA A 354 -1.26 24.59 2.49
CA ALA A 354 -2.48 24.72 3.27
C ALA A 354 -2.45 25.91 4.25
N SER A 355 -1.29 26.56 4.44
CA SER A 355 -1.06 27.62 5.42
C SER A 355 -0.39 28.87 4.83
N LEU A 356 -0.37 29.01 3.49
CA LEU A 356 0.35 30.09 2.80
C LEU A 356 -0.05 31.50 3.29
N ASP A 357 -1.32 31.70 3.64
CA ASP A 357 -1.82 32.97 4.14
C ASP A 357 -1.07 33.43 5.41
N GLN A 358 -0.50 32.53 6.21
CA GLN A 358 0.25 32.82 7.43
C GLN A 358 1.70 33.28 7.17
N TYR A 359 2.20 33.06 5.94
CA TYR A 359 3.58 33.33 5.54
C TYR A 359 3.69 34.46 4.52
N LEU A 360 2.67 35.34 4.45
CA LEU A 360 2.67 36.51 3.57
C LEU A 360 3.35 37.72 4.22
N ILE A 361 4.32 38.28 3.53
CA ILE A 361 4.90 39.59 3.85
C ILE A 361 4.05 40.68 3.16
N GLY A 362 3.45 41.56 3.96
CA GLY A 362 2.59 42.64 3.42
C GLY A 362 1.33 42.13 2.71
N GLY A 363 0.94 40.88 2.90
CA GLY A 363 -0.23 40.26 2.28
C GLY A 363 -0.07 39.88 0.80
N ILE A 364 1.15 39.97 0.24
CA ILE A 364 1.39 39.79 -1.20
C ILE A 364 2.53 38.81 -1.49
N MET A 365 3.65 38.88 -0.79
CA MET A 365 4.84 38.09 -1.05
C MET A 365 5.01 36.98 -0.01
N LEU A 366 5.43 35.79 -0.45
CA LEU A 366 5.76 34.68 0.47
C LEU A 366 7.08 34.98 1.20
N ASP A 367 7.11 34.65 2.48
CA ASP A 367 8.32 34.64 3.33
C ASP A 367 8.99 33.27 3.23
N ASP A 368 9.84 33.10 2.22
CA ASP A 368 10.58 31.85 2.00
C ASP A 368 11.43 31.43 3.20
N GLY A 369 11.92 32.40 3.98
CA GLY A 369 12.71 32.11 5.17
C GLY A 369 11.88 31.47 6.30
N LYS A 370 10.65 31.96 6.51
CA LYS A 370 9.72 31.36 7.48
C LYS A 370 9.21 30.00 7.02
N ILE A 371 8.93 29.85 5.71
CA ILE A 371 8.53 28.58 5.13
C ILE A 371 9.64 27.53 5.29
N GLU A 372 10.88 27.90 4.96
CA GLU A 372 12.02 26.98 5.12
C GLU A 372 12.21 26.55 6.59
N LYS A 373 12.07 27.50 7.54
CA LYS A 373 12.12 27.17 8.97
C LYS A 373 11.00 26.22 9.38
N LEU A 374 9.75 26.48 8.97
CA LEU A 374 8.63 25.59 9.21
C LEU A 374 8.92 24.17 8.73
N VAL A 375 9.44 24.05 7.52
CA VAL A 375 9.74 22.74 6.90
C VAL A 375 10.84 22.02 7.67
N GLN A 376 11.93 22.72 8.03
CA GLN A 376 13.03 22.16 8.81
C GLN A 376 12.56 21.67 10.19
N ASP A 377 11.75 22.46 10.88
CA ASP A 377 11.20 22.12 12.20
C ASP A 377 10.31 20.84 12.10
N ASN A 378 9.46 20.75 11.08
CA ASN A 378 8.60 19.60 10.85
C ASN A 378 9.37 18.36 10.38
N VAL A 379 10.37 18.52 9.50
CA VAL A 379 11.26 17.43 9.06
C VAL A 379 11.96 16.82 10.27
N ALA A 380 12.46 17.65 11.19
CA ALA A 380 13.09 17.18 12.43
C ALA A 380 12.06 16.52 13.37
N LYS A 381 10.92 17.18 13.62
CA LYS A 381 9.86 16.71 14.55
C LYS A 381 9.30 15.35 14.14
N LEU A 382 9.03 15.16 12.85
CA LEU A 382 8.43 13.92 12.30
C LEU A 382 9.49 12.94 11.77
N SER A 383 10.77 13.24 11.91
CA SER A 383 11.88 12.41 11.41
C SER A 383 11.69 12.05 9.92
N ILE A 384 11.41 13.04 9.09
CA ILE A 384 11.22 12.84 7.64
C ILE A 384 12.57 12.64 6.98
N LYS A 385 12.77 11.48 6.36
CA LYS A 385 14.02 11.16 5.63
C LYS A 385 13.99 11.83 4.26
N THR A 386 14.73 12.91 4.09
CA THR A 386 14.85 13.66 2.84
C THR A 386 16.23 14.29 2.70
N PRO A 387 16.80 14.40 1.48
CA PRO A 387 18.05 15.15 1.24
C PRO A 387 17.90 16.66 1.47
N SER A 388 16.76 17.25 1.14
CA SER A 388 16.47 18.68 1.30
C SER A 388 14.99 18.99 1.23
N SER A 389 14.58 20.17 1.70
CA SER A 389 13.23 20.75 1.55
C SER A 389 12.79 20.91 0.09
N LYS A 390 13.74 21.05 -0.84
CA LYS A 390 13.53 21.23 -2.29
C LYS A 390 13.34 19.92 -3.05
N THR A 391 13.48 18.78 -2.38
CA THR A 391 13.28 17.45 -2.99
C THR A 391 11.83 17.30 -3.42
N GLN A 392 11.58 16.77 -4.62
CA GLN A 392 10.22 16.47 -5.08
C GLN A 392 9.62 15.35 -4.24
N ILE A 393 8.39 15.56 -3.73
CA ILE A 393 7.73 14.62 -2.81
C ILE A 393 7.52 13.24 -3.40
N GLN A 394 7.29 13.13 -4.71
CA GLN A 394 7.09 11.83 -5.38
C GLN A 394 8.31 10.90 -5.30
N THR A 395 9.50 11.42 -5.02
CA THR A 395 10.73 10.62 -4.88
C THR A 395 10.90 9.99 -3.50
N LEU A 396 10.09 10.39 -2.52
CA LEU A 396 10.14 9.86 -1.17
C LEU A 396 9.41 8.52 -1.07
N SER A 397 9.79 7.70 -0.06
CA SER A 397 9.02 6.51 0.33
C SER A 397 7.61 6.89 0.80
N GLY A 398 6.67 5.93 0.72
CA GLY A 398 5.28 6.14 1.12
C GLY A 398 5.13 6.69 2.55
N GLY A 399 5.88 6.16 3.51
CA GLY A 399 5.86 6.64 4.89
C GLY A 399 6.37 8.08 5.04
N ASN A 400 7.42 8.48 4.30
CA ASN A 400 7.90 9.86 4.33
C ASN A 400 6.94 10.83 3.62
N GLN A 401 6.30 10.42 2.51
CA GLN A 401 5.22 11.19 1.88
C GLN A 401 4.08 11.44 2.87
N GLN A 402 3.66 10.42 3.61
CA GLN A 402 2.60 10.53 4.61
C GLN A 402 2.95 11.51 5.73
N LYS A 403 4.17 11.45 6.23
CA LYS A 403 4.68 12.40 7.23
C LYS A 403 4.68 13.85 6.70
N VAL A 404 5.01 14.05 5.42
CA VAL A 404 4.91 15.38 4.77
C VAL A 404 3.45 15.85 4.74
N LEU A 405 2.50 14.97 4.44
CA LEU A 405 1.07 15.32 4.47
C LEU A 405 0.57 15.67 5.88
N ILE A 406 0.99 14.90 6.90
CA ILE A 406 0.70 15.24 8.30
C ILE A 406 1.33 16.61 8.65
N SER A 407 2.58 16.84 8.23
CA SER A 407 3.28 18.12 8.41
C SER A 407 2.52 19.31 7.81
N ARG A 408 1.94 19.16 6.61
CA ARG A 408 1.08 20.16 5.96
C ARG A 408 -0.05 20.62 6.89
N TRP A 409 -0.70 19.68 7.53
CA TRP A 409 -1.81 19.99 8.42
C TRP A 409 -1.35 20.55 9.75
N LEU A 410 -0.25 20.04 10.31
CA LEU A 410 0.34 20.59 11.53
C LEU A 410 0.74 22.05 11.39
N ALA A 411 1.06 22.52 10.18
CA ALA A 411 1.35 23.94 9.89
C ALA A 411 0.18 24.88 10.22
N ASN A 412 -1.06 24.37 10.27
CA ASN A 412 -2.26 25.12 10.63
C ASN A 412 -2.67 24.94 12.11
N ASP A 413 -1.94 24.15 12.88
CA ASP A 413 -2.23 23.80 14.29
C ASP A 413 -3.71 23.41 14.55
N PRO A 414 -4.27 22.45 13.80
CA PRO A 414 -5.68 22.09 13.93
C PRO A 414 -5.95 21.42 15.28
N ASP A 415 -7.18 21.54 15.76
CA ASP A 415 -7.64 20.86 16.98
C ASP A 415 -8.27 19.50 16.68
N VAL A 416 -8.83 19.34 15.47
CA VAL A 416 -9.49 18.12 15.02
C VAL A 416 -8.78 17.60 13.75
N PHE A 417 -8.34 16.35 13.80
CA PHE A 417 -7.75 15.66 12.64
C PHE A 417 -8.69 14.55 12.15
N ILE A 418 -9.05 14.58 10.90
CA ILE A 418 -9.69 13.48 10.18
C ILE A 418 -8.59 12.76 9.40
N LEU A 419 -8.31 11.51 9.71
CA LEU A 419 -7.27 10.71 9.09
C LEU A 419 -7.92 9.52 8.37
N ASP A 420 -8.05 9.63 7.07
CA ASP A 420 -8.64 8.56 6.25
C ASP A 420 -7.56 7.64 5.71
N GLU A 421 -7.57 6.39 6.15
CA GLU A 421 -6.59 5.36 5.83
C GLU A 421 -5.12 5.85 5.96
N PRO A 422 -4.72 6.38 7.14
CA PRO A 422 -3.43 7.08 7.28
C PRO A 422 -2.20 6.20 7.02
N THR A 423 -2.35 4.90 7.00
CA THR A 423 -1.26 3.93 6.87
C THR A 423 -1.37 3.05 5.61
N ARG A 424 -2.35 3.34 4.74
CA ARG A 424 -2.56 2.57 3.50
C ARG A 424 -1.36 2.64 2.56
N GLY A 425 -0.89 1.46 2.14
CA GLY A 425 0.24 1.36 1.22
C GLY A 425 1.58 1.83 1.81
N ILE A 426 1.72 1.74 3.13
CA ILE A 426 2.94 2.05 3.87
C ILE A 426 3.49 0.74 4.46
N ASP A 427 4.80 0.63 4.54
CA ASP A 427 5.47 -0.52 5.18
C ASP A 427 5.26 -0.53 6.71
N VAL A 428 5.47 -1.72 7.31
CA VAL A 428 5.15 -1.97 8.72
C VAL A 428 5.92 -1.05 9.68
N GLY A 429 7.20 -0.78 9.39
CA GLY A 429 8.01 0.10 10.23
C GLY A 429 7.55 1.54 10.17
N ALA A 430 7.22 2.05 8.97
CA ALA A 430 6.69 3.39 8.80
C ALA A 430 5.26 3.52 9.33
N LYS A 431 4.42 2.46 9.26
CA LYS A 431 3.10 2.43 9.93
C LYS A 431 3.24 2.74 11.42
N TYR A 432 4.17 2.04 12.11
CA TYR A 432 4.41 2.27 13.54
C TYR A 432 4.81 3.72 13.84
N GLU A 433 5.65 4.33 13.00
CA GLU A 433 6.02 5.74 13.16
C GLU A 433 4.82 6.68 13.01
N ILE A 434 3.89 6.39 12.08
CA ILE A 434 2.64 7.14 11.93
C ILE A 434 1.74 6.95 13.17
N TYR A 435 1.63 5.73 13.70
CA TYR A 435 0.86 5.49 14.94
C TYR A 435 1.44 6.27 16.12
N CYS A 436 2.76 6.33 16.25
CA CYS A 436 3.41 7.15 17.29
C CYS A 436 3.08 8.64 17.13
N ILE A 437 3.06 9.16 15.89
CA ILE A 437 2.66 10.55 15.62
C ILE A 437 1.20 10.77 16.02
N ILE A 438 0.28 9.89 15.64
CA ILE A 438 -1.15 9.98 15.98
C ILE A 438 -1.35 9.94 17.51
N ALA A 439 -0.70 9.00 18.20
CA ALA A 439 -0.77 8.87 19.66
C ALA A 439 -0.23 10.13 20.38
N GLU A 440 0.89 10.68 19.89
CA GLU A 440 1.47 11.90 20.45
C GLU A 440 0.56 13.12 20.25
N LEU A 441 -0.10 13.23 19.08
CA LEU A 441 -1.08 14.30 18.83
C LEU A 441 -2.28 14.19 19.79
N ALA A 442 -2.81 12.99 19.99
CA ALA A 442 -3.90 12.75 20.95
C ALA A 442 -3.45 13.09 22.38
N LYS A 443 -2.24 12.71 22.80
CA LYS A 443 -1.64 13.05 24.09
C LYS A 443 -1.49 14.56 24.28
N GLN A 444 -1.22 15.32 23.21
CA GLN A 444 -1.19 16.78 23.20
C GLN A 444 -2.60 17.42 23.26
N GLY A 445 -3.65 16.61 23.29
CA GLY A 445 -5.04 17.06 23.40
C GLY A 445 -5.72 17.34 22.06
N LYS A 446 -5.12 16.92 20.93
CA LYS A 446 -5.79 16.97 19.61
C LYS A 446 -6.83 15.85 19.52
N SER A 447 -7.97 16.13 18.93
CA SER A 447 -9.04 15.15 18.69
C SER A 447 -8.82 14.48 17.34
N ILE A 448 -8.77 13.15 17.32
CA ILE A 448 -8.45 12.38 16.12
C ILE A 448 -9.67 11.54 15.71
N ILE A 449 -10.07 11.62 14.46
CA ILE A 449 -11.01 10.68 13.83
C ILE A 449 -10.20 9.85 12.84
N MET A 450 -10.02 8.57 13.12
CA MET A 450 -9.19 7.67 12.32
C MET A 450 -10.06 6.63 11.61
N ILE A 451 -10.09 6.68 10.28
CA ILE A 451 -10.71 5.64 9.46
C ILE A 451 -9.64 4.63 9.09
N SER A 452 -9.95 3.35 9.22
CA SER A 452 -9.11 2.27 8.70
C SER A 452 -9.96 1.09 8.24
N SER A 453 -9.53 0.46 7.15
CA SER A 453 -10.04 -0.83 6.69
C SER A 453 -9.42 -2.01 7.45
N GLU A 454 -8.30 -1.79 8.15
CA GLU A 454 -7.63 -2.79 8.97
C GLU A 454 -8.21 -2.75 10.41
N MET A 455 -9.04 -3.73 10.77
CA MET A 455 -9.67 -3.78 12.11
C MET A 455 -8.65 -3.80 13.24
N SER A 456 -7.50 -4.45 13.04
CA SER A 456 -6.40 -4.49 13.99
C SER A 456 -5.84 -3.11 14.31
N GLU A 457 -5.78 -2.20 13.32
CA GLU A 457 -5.37 -0.81 13.55
C GLU A 457 -6.38 -0.07 14.44
N LEU A 458 -7.68 -0.21 14.14
CA LEU A 458 -8.71 0.43 14.94
C LEU A 458 -8.72 -0.08 16.37
N ILE A 459 -8.62 -1.39 16.58
CA ILE A 459 -8.55 -2.01 17.92
C ILE A 459 -7.30 -1.56 18.68
N GLY A 460 -6.15 -1.48 17.97
CA GLY A 460 -4.88 -1.11 18.60
C GLY A 460 -4.76 0.36 18.97
N MET A 461 -5.34 1.26 18.14
CA MET A 461 -5.13 2.70 18.24
C MET A 461 -6.26 3.47 18.90
N SER A 462 -7.52 2.99 18.83
CA SER A 462 -8.68 3.81 19.17
C SER A 462 -9.09 3.70 20.63
N ASP A 463 -9.47 4.81 21.23
CA ASP A 463 -10.10 4.83 22.56
C ASP A 463 -11.56 4.34 22.49
N ARG A 464 -12.22 4.63 21.38
CA ARG A 464 -13.60 4.24 21.07
C ARG A 464 -13.73 4.06 19.56
N ILE A 465 -14.55 3.09 19.13
CA ILE A 465 -14.79 2.78 17.72
C ILE A 465 -16.25 3.06 17.38
N MET A 466 -16.49 3.94 16.42
CA MET A 466 -17.77 4.14 15.77
C MET A 466 -17.88 3.18 14.60
N VAL A 467 -18.97 2.43 14.49
CA VAL A 467 -19.19 1.51 13.39
C VAL A 467 -20.27 2.07 12.46
N MET A 468 -20.01 1.96 11.15
CA MET A 468 -20.94 2.38 10.09
C MET A 468 -21.34 1.20 9.22
N CYS A 469 -22.63 1.18 8.85
CA CYS A 469 -23.21 0.25 7.89
C CYS A 469 -24.22 1.00 7.01
N ASP A 470 -24.14 0.84 5.70
CA ASP A 470 -25.05 1.46 4.72
C ASP A 470 -25.30 2.96 4.98
N GLY A 471 -24.23 3.72 5.21
CA GLY A 471 -24.27 5.17 5.43
C GLY A 471 -24.86 5.62 6.76
N ARG A 472 -25.04 4.73 7.74
CA ARG A 472 -25.58 5.02 9.07
C ARG A 472 -24.57 4.62 10.14
N VAL A 473 -24.58 5.34 11.25
CA VAL A 473 -23.89 4.93 12.47
C VAL A 473 -24.72 3.85 13.15
N THR A 474 -24.18 2.65 13.30
CA THR A 474 -24.85 1.48 13.90
C THR A 474 -24.54 1.33 15.37
N GLY A 475 -23.42 1.86 15.85
CA GLY A 475 -23.09 1.82 17.26
C GLY A 475 -21.67 2.29 17.57
N PHE A 476 -21.36 2.24 18.86
CA PHE A 476 -20.03 2.58 19.39
C PHE A 476 -19.55 1.44 20.29
N ILE A 477 -18.25 1.18 20.23
CA ILE A 477 -17.58 0.16 21.05
C ILE A 477 -16.42 0.85 21.77
N ASP A 478 -16.34 0.72 23.10
CA ASP A 478 -15.19 1.19 23.88
C ASP A 478 -13.94 0.39 23.47
N GLY A 479 -12.78 1.03 23.34
CA GLY A 479 -11.55 0.41 22.84
C GLY A 479 -11.13 -0.83 23.62
N ASP A 480 -11.36 -0.87 24.93
CA ASP A 480 -11.04 -2.03 25.78
C ASP A 480 -11.96 -3.25 25.53
N LYS A 481 -13.14 -3.03 24.93
CA LYS A 481 -14.12 -4.07 24.60
C LYS A 481 -14.13 -4.38 23.10
N ALA A 482 -13.33 -3.69 22.32
CA ALA A 482 -13.29 -3.85 20.88
C ALA A 482 -12.64 -5.18 20.49
N ASN A 483 -13.35 -5.94 19.68
CA ASN A 483 -12.83 -7.12 18.99
C ASN A 483 -13.47 -7.23 17.59
N GLN A 484 -12.92 -8.07 16.74
CA GLN A 484 -13.40 -8.22 15.38
C GLN A 484 -14.86 -8.65 15.29
N GLU A 485 -15.32 -9.54 16.18
CA GLU A 485 -16.68 -10.06 16.18
C GLU A 485 -17.69 -8.95 16.49
N ASN A 486 -17.43 -8.13 17.53
CA ASN A 486 -18.31 -7.04 17.92
C ASN A 486 -18.38 -5.95 16.85
N ILE A 487 -17.26 -5.64 16.20
CA ILE A 487 -17.20 -4.67 15.09
C ILE A 487 -18.00 -5.21 13.91
N MET A 488 -17.78 -6.48 13.53
CA MET A 488 -18.49 -7.10 12.40
C MET A 488 -19.98 -7.19 12.62
N ALA A 489 -20.44 -7.53 13.85
CA ALA A 489 -21.86 -7.59 14.20
C ALA A 489 -22.59 -6.25 13.94
N LEU A 490 -21.92 -5.11 14.21
CA LEU A 490 -22.47 -3.78 13.90
C LEU A 490 -22.29 -3.40 12.44
N ALA A 491 -21.20 -3.82 11.79
CA ALA A 491 -20.89 -3.49 10.40
C ALA A 491 -21.79 -4.21 9.39
N THR A 492 -22.46 -5.31 9.79
CA THR A 492 -23.37 -6.10 8.95
C THR A 492 -24.85 -5.96 9.38
N GLN A 493 -25.17 -5.00 10.23
CA GLN A 493 -26.52 -4.88 10.84
C GLN A 493 -27.66 -4.67 9.83
N PHE A 494 -27.36 -4.15 8.65
CA PHE A 494 -28.36 -3.86 7.59
C PHE A 494 -28.13 -4.67 6.31
N GLU A 495 -27.25 -5.66 6.33
CA GLU A 495 -27.01 -6.62 5.24
C GLU A 495 -27.93 -7.90 5.36
#